data_771676e8f2c42915139b04b31ed8111c
#
_entry.id   771676e8f2c42915139b04b31ed8111c
#
_cell.length_a   1.000
_cell.length_b   1.000
_cell.length_c   1.000
_cell.angle_alpha   90.00
_cell.angle_beta   90.00
_cell.angle_gamma   90.00
#
_symmetry.space_group_name_H-M   'P 1'
#
loop_
_entity.id
_entity.type
_entity.pdbx_description
1 polymer ?
#
loop_
_entity_poly.entity_id
_entity_poly.type
_entity_poly.pdbx_seq_one_letter_code
_entity_poly.pdbx_strand_id
1 'polypeptide(L)'
;MQGRINRAIEKLAADKPVFYFGGHTGAELTFDAGVAMADTWADYINIGFEHGPLDLPGIDQFMKGMASVRAPTPPVLAELPFEGRSAAFIEFNAWQVRQLLTVGVHGFLLCHAECPEAVEALIKAIRYTFRGGTRGAGGQGAASQIWGISPNDYLDVADPWPLNPDGELLIGLKIENQRALENAYETTAVPGVAFAEWGPADMSMSHGYRGSLSDIERPEIEAARSRVFDACKRAGIFFLEGSSENDLEEKLRSGTRIFSGTEKLKQLGLKLTN
;
A
#
# COMPACT_ATOMS: atom_id res chain seq x y z
N MET A 1 -5.52 23.06 -12.22
CA MET A 1 -4.82 21.77 -12.20
C MET A 1 -5.84 20.73 -11.81
N GLN A 2 -5.99 19.69 -12.59
CA GLN A 2 -6.79 18.54 -12.22
C GLN A 2 -6.10 17.92 -10.98
N GLY A 3 -6.83 17.57 -9.90
CA GLY A 3 -6.25 16.96 -8.71
C GLY A 3 -5.58 15.62 -9.02
N ARG A 4 -4.83 15.06 -8.07
CA ARG A 4 -4.19 13.75 -8.23
C ARG A 4 -5.23 12.64 -8.46
N ILE A 5 -4.85 11.64 -9.26
CA ILE A 5 -5.63 10.40 -9.43
C ILE A 5 -5.65 9.64 -8.10
N ASN A 6 -4.48 9.52 -7.46
CA ASN A 6 -4.35 8.87 -6.16
C ASN A 6 -4.56 9.89 -5.01
N ARG A 7 -5.79 10.00 -4.53
CA ARG A 7 -6.13 10.92 -3.43
C ARG A 7 -5.44 10.60 -2.10
N ALA A 8 -4.97 9.37 -1.90
CA ALA A 8 -4.17 9.05 -0.72
C ALA A 8 -2.81 9.74 -0.79
N ILE A 9 -2.16 9.74 -1.97
CA ILE A 9 -0.93 10.49 -2.21
C ILE A 9 -1.16 12.00 -2.01
N GLU A 10 -2.27 12.55 -2.52
CA GLU A 10 -2.60 13.97 -2.35
C GLU A 10 -2.65 14.36 -0.87
N LYS A 11 -3.30 13.53 -0.04
CA LYS A 11 -3.37 13.76 1.40
C LYS A 11 -2.02 13.62 2.10
N LEU A 12 -1.27 12.56 1.80
CA LEU A 12 0.04 12.32 2.38
C LEU A 12 1.02 13.43 2.02
N ALA A 13 1.02 13.91 0.78
CA ALA A 13 1.83 15.06 0.35
C ALA A 13 1.49 16.36 1.09
N ALA A 14 0.26 16.48 1.61
CA ALA A 14 -0.19 17.58 2.45
C ALA A 14 -0.07 17.29 3.96
N ASP A 15 0.65 16.25 4.35
CA ASP A 15 0.79 15.75 5.74
C ASP A 15 -0.57 15.46 6.44
N LYS A 16 -1.60 15.10 5.67
CA LYS A 16 -2.93 14.78 6.19
C LYS A 16 -3.11 13.28 6.41
N PRO A 17 -3.91 12.89 7.41
CA PRO A 17 -4.16 11.49 7.67
C PRO A 17 -4.97 10.83 6.55
N VAL A 18 -4.65 9.56 6.31
CA VAL A 18 -5.26 8.65 5.34
C VAL A 18 -5.89 7.49 6.09
N PHE A 19 -7.14 7.18 5.76
CA PHE A 19 -7.88 6.07 6.35
C PHE A 19 -8.29 5.11 5.23
N TYR A 20 -7.91 3.84 5.35
CA TYR A 20 -8.24 2.86 4.34
C TYR A 20 -9.30 1.86 4.80
N PHE A 21 -9.99 1.30 3.81
CA PHE A 21 -10.93 0.19 3.95
C PHE A 21 -10.35 -1.05 3.28
N GLY A 22 -10.67 -2.22 3.82
CA GLY A 22 -10.24 -3.50 3.28
C GLY A 22 -9.44 -4.30 4.29
N GLY A 23 -8.91 -5.43 3.87
CA GLY A 23 -8.21 -6.36 4.74
C GLY A 23 -7.18 -7.20 3.99
N HIS A 24 -6.55 -8.08 4.76
CA HIS A 24 -5.46 -8.93 4.29
C HIS A 24 -5.96 -10.26 3.67
N THR A 25 -7.23 -10.60 3.89
CA THR A 25 -7.81 -11.92 3.56
C THR A 25 -8.57 -11.97 2.24
N GLY A 26 -8.44 -10.93 1.40
CA GLY A 26 -9.17 -10.80 0.15
C GLY A 26 -10.45 -9.98 0.28
N ALA A 27 -11.18 -9.87 -0.84
CA ALA A 27 -12.43 -9.15 -0.96
C ALA A 27 -13.33 -9.87 -1.97
N GLU A 28 -14.62 -9.51 -2.00
CA GLU A 28 -15.47 -9.89 -3.12
C GLU A 28 -15.06 -9.08 -4.35
N LEU A 29 -14.50 -9.76 -5.36
CA LEU A 29 -13.92 -9.15 -6.56
C LEU A 29 -14.86 -9.34 -7.76
N THR A 30 -16.01 -8.65 -7.74
CA THR A 30 -16.98 -8.64 -8.85
C THR A 30 -17.13 -7.21 -9.38
N PHE A 31 -17.71 -7.07 -10.58
CA PHE A 31 -18.03 -5.75 -11.13
C PHE A 31 -18.98 -4.98 -10.21
N ASP A 32 -20.03 -5.62 -9.70
CA ASP A 32 -21.02 -4.99 -8.83
C ASP A 32 -20.42 -4.57 -7.49
N ALA A 33 -19.50 -5.37 -6.92
CA ALA A 33 -18.74 -4.98 -5.74
C ALA A 33 -17.86 -3.75 -6.01
N GLY A 34 -17.24 -3.65 -7.18
CA GLY A 34 -16.50 -2.47 -7.61
C GLY A 34 -17.38 -1.21 -7.69
N VAL A 35 -18.55 -1.33 -8.30
CA VAL A 35 -19.54 -0.23 -8.35
C VAL A 35 -19.93 0.22 -6.94
N ALA A 36 -20.24 -0.72 -6.05
CA ALA A 36 -20.62 -0.42 -4.66
C ALA A 36 -19.49 0.27 -3.86
N MET A 37 -18.23 -0.10 -4.13
CA MET A 37 -17.06 0.46 -3.44
C MET A 37 -16.57 1.79 -4.02
N ALA A 38 -17.03 2.18 -5.20
CA ALA A 38 -16.59 3.42 -5.85
C ALA A 38 -16.91 4.70 -5.07
N ASP A 39 -17.97 4.69 -4.25
CA ASP A 39 -18.39 5.80 -3.38
C ASP A 39 -18.12 5.51 -1.89
N THR A 40 -17.17 4.66 -1.56
CA THR A 40 -16.84 4.39 -0.16
C THR A 40 -16.16 5.59 0.52
N TRP A 41 -16.32 5.66 1.83
CA TRP A 41 -15.72 6.70 2.69
C TRP A 41 -14.19 6.69 2.67
N ALA A 42 -13.54 5.54 2.38
CA ALA A 42 -12.10 5.35 2.53
C ALA A 42 -11.28 6.24 1.58
N ASP A 43 -10.06 6.56 1.99
CA ASP A 43 -9.11 7.30 1.17
C ASP A 43 -8.40 6.41 0.15
N TYR A 44 -8.26 5.11 0.46
CA TYR A 44 -7.96 4.05 -0.49
C TYR A 44 -8.59 2.73 -0.04
N ILE A 45 -8.67 1.77 -0.95
CA ILE A 45 -9.11 0.40 -0.70
C ILE A 45 -7.89 -0.49 -0.74
N ASN A 46 -7.69 -1.32 0.31
CA ASN A 46 -6.68 -2.36 0.33
C ASN A 46 -7.31 -3.70 -0.05
N ILE A 47 -6.76 -4.39 -1.05
CA ILE A 47 -7.17 -5.75 -1.45
C ILE A 47 -6.03 -6.68 -1.11
N GLY A 48 -6.25 -7.53 -0.11
CA GLY A 48 -5.26 -8.49 0.38
C GLY A 48 -5.23 -9.77 -0.44
N PHE A 49 -4.11 -10.04 -1.09
CA PHE A 49 -3.83 -11.35 -1.71
C PHE A 49 -2.82 -12.18 -0.88
N GLU A 50 -2.33 -11.64 0.21
CA GLU A 50 -1.40 -12.35 1.11
C GLU A 50 -2.08 -13.56 1.77
N HIS A 51 -3.25 -13.35 2.34
CA HIS A 51 -4.03 -14.38 3.03
C HIS A 51 -5.31 -14.77 2.27
N GLY A 52 -5.43 -14.35 1.03
CA GLY A 52 -6.55 -14.64 0.13
C GLY A 52 -6.09 -15.15 -1.24
N PRO A 53 -7.01 -15.69 -2.04
CA PRO A 53 -6.66 -16.15 -3.38
C PRO A 53 -6.27 -14.98 -4.29
N LEU A 54 -5.22 -15.15 -5.09
CA LEU A 54 -4.90 -14.23 -6.19
C LEU A 54 -5.91 -14.41 -7.33
N ASP A 55 -6.94 -13.58 -7.34
CA ASP A 55 -8.00 -13.59 -8.35
C ASP A 55 -7.82 -12.44 -9.35
N LEU A 56 -7.00 -12.65 -10.37
CA LEU A 56 -6.74 -11.66 -11.42
C LEU A 56 -7.97 -11.34 -12.28
N PRO A 57 -8.82 -12.30 -12.70
CA PRO A 57 -10.08 -11.98 -13.34
C PRO A 57 -11.03 -11.17 -12.47
N GLY A 58 -11.14 -11.52 -11.21
CA GLY A 58 -12.00 -10.81 -10.27
C GLY A 58 -11.58 -9.37 -10.06
N ILE A 59 -10.29 -9.11 -9.79
CA ILE A 59 -9.81 -7.72 -9.62
C ILE A 59 -9.97 -6.90 -10.90
N ASP A 60 -9.83 -7.50 -12.08
CA ASP A 60 -10.12 -6.82 -13.36
C ASP A 60 -11.59 -6.35 -13.42
N GLN A 61 -12.53 -7.22 -13.04
CA GLN A 61 -13.94 -6.84 -12.98
C GLN A 61 -14.23 -5.79 -11.92
N PHE A 62 -13.63 -5.91 -10.73
CA PHE A 62 -13.76 -4.94 -9.66
C PHE A 62 -13.26 -3.55 -10.09
N MET A 63 -12.07 -3.45 -10.69
CA MET A 63 -11.52 -2.19 -11.20
C MET A 63 -12.39 -1.56 -12.29
N LYS A 64 -12.95 -2.37 -13.19
CA LYS A 64 -13.92 -1.90 -14.21
C LYS A 64 -15.21 -1.40 -13.57
N GLY A 65 -15.70 -2.07 -12.54
CA GLY A 65 -16.85 -1.62 -11.76
C GLY A 65 -16.59 -0.25 -11.11
N MET A 66 -15.43 -0.12 -10.44
CA MET A 66 -14.99 1.17 -9.88
C MET A 66 -14.95 2.29 -10.95
N ALA A 67 -14.30 2.03 -12.08
CA ALA A 67 -14.15 3.01 -13.16
C ALA A 67 -15.46 3.35 -13.89
N SER A 68 -16.49 2.53 -13.78
CA SER A 68 -17.81 2.80 -14.39
C SER A 68 -18.59 3.92 -13.69
N VAL A 69 -18.21 4.27 -12.45
CA VAL A 69 -18.83 5.33 -11.68
C VAL A 69 -18.18 6.67 -12.02
N ARG A 70 -19.00 7.70 -12.17
CA ARG A 70 -18.59 9.02 -12.70
C ARG A 70 -17.84 9.92 -11.70
N ALA A 71 -17.69 9.52 -10.46
CA ALA A 71 -17.03 10.29 -9.40
C ALA A 71 -15.55 9.92 -9.27
N PRO A 72 -14.71 10.79 -8.67
CA PRO A 72 -13.37 10.39 -8.27
C PRO A 72 -13.45 9.22 -7.27
N THR A 73 -13.07 8.03 -7.71
CA THR A 73 -13.10 6.82 -6.89
C THR A 73 -11.87 6.73 -5.99
N PRO A 74 -11.92 6.01 -4.86
CA PRO A 74 -10.72 5.72 -4.08
C PRO A 74 -9.71 4.93 -4.91
N PRO A 75 -8.41 5.23 -4.79
CA PRO A 75 -7.38 4.35 -5.34
C PRO A 75 -7.45 2.96 -4.68
N VAL A 76 -7.05 1.94 -5.44
CA VAL A 76 -7.00 0.54 -4.98
C VAL A 76 -5.54 0.12 -4.88
N LEU A 77 -5.12 -0.33 -3.71
CA LEU A 77 -3.81 -0.94 -3.46
C LEU A 77 -3.97 -2.46 -3.37
N ALA A 78 -3.02 -3.19 -3.92
CA ALA A 78 -2.95 -4.64 -3.84
C ALA A 78 -1.85 -5.07 -2.85
N GLU A 79 -2.22 -5.77 -1.80
CA GLU A 79 -1.29 -6.46 -0.95
C GLU A 79 -0.83 -7.73 -1.66
N LEU A 80 0.48 -7.83 -1.87
CA LEU A 80 1.04 -8.84 -2.78
C LEU A 80 0.98 -10.24 -2.17
N PRO A 81 0.69 -11.28 -2.98
CA PRO A 81 0.61 -12.67 -2.51
C PRO A 81 1.98 -13.33 -2.34
N PHE A 82 3.05 -12.55 -2.35
CA PHE A 82 4.42 -13.01 -2.18
C PHE A 82 5.23 -12.04 -1.33
N GLU A 83 6.31 -12.56 -0.76
CA GLU A 83 7.10 -11.92 0.28
C GLU A 83 8.38 -11.28 -0.27
N GLY A 84 8.90 -10.27 0.43
CA GLY A 84 10.13 -9.56 0.12
C GLY A 84 11.41 -10.27 0.59
N ARG A 85 11.57 -11.58 0.31
CA ARG A 85 12.68 -12.41 0.84
C ARG A 85 14.01 -12.17 0.14
N SER A 86 14.02 -11.91 -1.16
CA SER A 86 15.23 -11.66 -1.96
C SER A 86 14.88 -11.03 -3.30
N ALA A 87 15.86 -10.39 -3.96
CA ALA A 87 15.70 -9.86 -5.31
C ALA A 87 15.24 -10.92 -6.31
N ALA A 88 15.88 -12.10 -6.31
CA ALA A 88 15.55 -13.19 -7.21
C ALA A 88 14.10 -13.67 -7.03
N PHE A 89 13.61 -13.72 -5.78
CA PHE A 89 12.23 -14.10 -5.50
C PHE A 89 11.22 -13.07 -6.05
N ILE A 90 11.52 -11.80 -5.92
CA ILE A 90 10.73 -10.72 -6.51
C ILE A 90 10.75 -10.77 -8.03
N GLU A 91 11.92 -10.94 -8.65
CA GLU A 91 12.07 -11.03 -10.11
C GLU A 91 11.25 -12.20 -10.70
N PHE A 92 11.24 -13.35 -10.03
CA PHE A 92 10.44 -14.50 -10.43
C PHE A 92 8.93 -14.20 -10.38
N ASN A 93 8.47 -13.44 -9.38
CA ASN A 93 7.07 -13.09 -9.17
C ASN A 93 6.64 -11.77 -9.87
N ALA A 94 7.54 -11.05 -10.52
CA ALA A 94 7.28 -9.74 -11.13
C ALA A 94 6.16 -9.75 -12.19
N TRP A 95 5.83 -10.90 -12.76
CA TRP A 95 4.71 -11.04 -13.68
C TRP A 95 3.36 -10.74 -13.00
N GLN A 96 3.19 -11.06 -11.70
CA GLN A 96 1.98 -10.77 -10.93
C GLN A 96 1.82 -9.25 -10.75
N VAL A 97 2.90 -8.54 -10.43
CA VAL A 97 2.92 -7.07 -10.35
C VAL A 97 2.48 -6.46 -11.69
N ARG A 98 3.00 -6.96 -12.81
CA ARG A 98 2.65 -6.47 -14.15
C ARG A 98 1.18 -6.72 -14.48
N GLN A 99 0.63 -7.88 -14.11
CA GLN A 99 -0.80 -8.16 -14.30
C GLN A 99 -1.67 -7.21 -13.49
N LEU A 100 -1.35 -6.99 -12.22
CA LEU A 100 -2.06 -6.06 -11.35
C LEU A 100 -1.96 -4.61 -11.88
N LEU A 101 -0.80 -4.18 -12.37
CA LEU A 101 -0.66 -2.87 -13.02
C LEU A 101 -1.50 -2.77 -14.30
N THR A 102 -1.68 -3.86 -15.06
CA THR A 102 -2.49 -3.88 -16.29
C THR A 102 -3.97 -3.67 -16.00
N VAL A 103 -4.47 -4.19 -14.88
CA VAL A 103 -5.86 -3.95 -14.45
C VAL A 103 -6.06 -2.61 -13.74
N GLY A 104 -5.00 -1.81 -13.58
CA GLY A 104 -5.08 -0.42 -13.15
C GLY A 104 -5.06 -0.20 -11.64
N VAL A 105 -4.50 -1.11 -10.82
CA VAL A 105 -4.28 -0.82 -9.39
C VAL A 105 -3.36 0.38 -9.20
N HIS A 106 -3.52 1.08 -8.06
CA HIS A 106 -2.85 2.35 -7.77
C HIS A 106 -1.68 2.21 -6.78
N GLY A 107 -1.28 1.00 -6.48
CA GLY A 107 -0.15 0.75 -5.58
C GLY A 107 -0.07 -0.66 -5.07
N PHE A 108 0.96 -0.90 -4.26
CA PHE A 108 1.26 -2.22 -3.71
C PHE A 108 1.69 -2.14 -2.26
N LEU A 109 1.42 -3.20 -1.51
CA LEU A 109 1.97 -3.46 -0.21
C LEU A 109 2.77 -4.77 -0.30
N LEU A 110 4.08 -4.71 -0.10
CA LEU A 110 4.97 -5.87 -0.12
C LEU A 110 5.03 -6.50 1.26
N CYS A 111 4.58 -7.75 1.36
CA CYS A 111 4.58 -8.50 2.60
C CYS A 111 5.99 -8.98 2.98
N HIS A 112 6.30 -9.09 4.26
CA HIS A 112 7.58 -9.57 4.77
C HIS A 112 8.79 -8.96 4.04
N ALA A 113 8.92 -7.63 4.06
CA ALA A 113 10.01 -6.92 3.37
C ALA A 113 11.36 -7.15 4.08
N GLU A 114 12.00 -8.31 3.83
CA GLU A 114 13.13 -8.82 4.59
C GLU A 114 14.49 -8.24 4.20
N CYS A 115 14.64 -7.71 2.98
CA CYS A 115 15.92 -7.12 2.58
C CYS A 115 15.76 -5.99 1.54
N PRO A 116 16.66 -5.00 1.52
CA PRO A 116 16.56 -3.86 0.61
C PRO A 116 16.65 -4.26 -0.87
N GLU A 117 17.41 -5.30 -1.22
CA GLU A 117 17.52 -5.78 -2.59
C GLU A 117 16.19 -6.32 -3.14
N ALA A 118 15.35 -6.92 -2.29
CA ALA A 118 14.00 -7.32 -2.68
C ALA A 118 13.12 -6.11 -2.94
N VAL A 119 13.18 -5.10 -2.09
CA VAL A 119 12.43 -3.85 -2.26
C VAL A 119 12.85 -3.12 -3.53
N GLU A 120 14.16 -3.01 -3.79
CA GLU A 120 14.69 -2.44 -5.03
C GLU A 120 14.21 -3.21 -6.28
N ALA A 121 14.20 -4.54 -6.22
CA ALA A 121 13.73 -5.38 -7.31
C ALA A 121 12.23 -5.15 -7.58
N LEU A 122 11.42 -4.97 -6.54
CA LEU A 122 10.01 -4.61 -6.68
C LEU A 122 9.86 -3.23 -7.35
N ILE A 123 10.56 -2.21 -6.88
CA ILE A 123 10.53 -0.87 -7.49
C ILE A 123 10.92 -0.94 -8.97
N LYS A 124 11.97 -1.69 -9.31
CA LYS A 124 12.38 -1.92 -10.71
C LYS A 124 11.31 -2.64 -11.53
N ALA A 125 10.60 -3.62 -10.96
CA ALA A 125 9.54 -4.36 -11.64
C ALA A 125 8.31 -3.49 -11.96
N ILE A 126 8.01 -2.51 -11.11
CA ILE A 126 6.92 -1.53 -11.26
C ILE A 126 7.25 -0.50 -12.34
N ARG A 127 8.49 -0.02 -12.38
CA ARG A 127 8.94 1.08 -13.24
C ARG A 127 9.17 0.66 -14.68
N TYR A 128 8.83 1.53 -15.62
CA TYR A 128 9.15 1.33 -17.02
C TYR A 128 10.67 1.38 -17.30
N THR A 129 11.11 0.70 -18.35
CA THR A 129 12.54 0.65 -18.74
C THR A 129 13.15 2.02 -18.99
N PHE A 130 12.41 2.97 -19.58
CA PHE A 130 12.88 4.33 -19.79
C PHE A 130 13.03 5.16 -18.49
N ARG A 131 12.51 4.67 -17.38
CA ARG A 131 12.70 5.22 -16.02
C ARG A 131 13.64 4.37 -15.16
N GLY A 132 14.43 3.49 -15.77
CA GLY A 132 15.41 2.64 -15.10
C GLY A 132 14.81 1.39 -14.42
N GLY A 133 13.59 1.00 -14.79
CA GLY A 133 12.96 -0.24 -14.33
C GLY A 133 13.08 -1.39 -15.33
N THR A 134 12.24 -2.42 -15.13
CA THR A 134 12.17 -3.61 -15.99
C THR A 134 10.80 -3.82 -16.62
N ARG A 135 9.83 -2.94 -16.37
CA ARG A 135 8.51 -2.98 -16.99
C ARG A 135 8.62 -2.60 -18.47
N GLY A 136 8.20 -3.51 -19.35
CA GLY A 136 8.13 -3.28 -20.80
C GLY A 136 6.85 -2.54 -21.21
N ALA A 137 6.75 -2.24 -22.51
CA ALA A 137 5.54 -1.72 -23.12
C ALA A 137 4.43 -2.77 -23.09
N GLY A 138 3.19 -2.33 -22.84
CA GLY A 138 2.00 -3.19 -22.79
C GLY A 138 1.15 -2.91 -21.55
N GLY A 139 -0.15 -3.25 -21.61
CA GLY A 139 -1.09 -3.04 -20.51
C GLY A 139 -1.49 -1.60 -20.21
N GLN A 140 -0.72 -0.59 -20.65
CA GLN A 140 -1.02 0.83 -20.37
C GLN A 140 -2.36 1.28 -20.95
N GLY A 141 -2.78 0.72 -22.08
CA GLY A 141 -4.07 1.05 -22.70
C GLY A 141 -5.27 0.64 -21.86
N ALA A 142 -5.22 -0.52 -21.20
CA ALA A 142 -6.28 -0.97 -20.30
C ALA A 142 -6.24 -0.17 -18.98
N ALA A 143 -5.07 -0.07 -18.35
CA ALA A 143 -4.89 0.64 -17.10
C ALA A 143 -5.25 2.13 -17.18
N SER A 144 -4.90 2.80 -18.28
CA SER A 144 -5.23 4.22 -18.49
C SER A 144 -6.75 4.47 -18.57
N GLN A 145 -7.52 3.52 -19.13
CA GLN A 145 -8.99 3.60 -19.14
C GLN A 145 -9.57 3.56 -17.71
N ILE A 146 -9.00 2.71 -16.86
CA ILE A 146 -9.40 2.64 -15.43
C ILE A 146 -9.08 3.97 -14.73
N TRP A 147 -7.92 4.56 -15.02
CA TRP A 147 -7.51 5.84 -14.42
C TRP A 147 -8.17 7.08 -15.08
N GLY A 148 -8.90 6.90 -16.18
CA GLY A 148 -9.58 7.99 -16.90
C GLY A 148 -8.62 8.97 -17.59
N ILE A 149 -7.43 8.51 -18.00
CA ILE A 149 -6.38 9.32 -18.65
C ILE A 149 -5.94 8.71 -19.98
N SER A 150 -5.12 9.42 -20.74
CA SER A 150 -4.55 8.85 -21.98
C SER A 150 -3.48 7.80 -21.68
N PRO A 151 -3.21 6.85 -22.61
CA PRO A 151 -2.09 5.91 -22.44
C PRO A 151 -0.72 6.58 -22.33
N ASN A 152 -0.53 7.74 -22.95
CA ASN A 152 0.72 8.50 -22.83
C ASN A 152 0.86 9.15 -21.45
N ASP A 153 -0.21 9.77 -20.93
CA ASP A 153 -0.19 10.31 -19.56
C ASP A 153 0.05 9.20 -18.54
N TYR A 154 -0.53 8.02 -18.76
CA TYR A 154 -0.30 6.86 -17.90
C TYR A 154 1.19 6.47 -17.83
N LEU A 155 1.91 6.50 -18.96
CA LEU A 155 3.35 6.23 -18.99
C LEU A 155 4.15 7.22 -18.12
N ASP A 156 3.68 8.47 -18.03
CA ASP A 156 4.36 9.50 -17.25
C ASP A 156 4.09 9.39 -15.74
N VAL A 157 2.88 9.02 -15.34
CA VAL A 157 2.46 9.05 -13.93
C VAL A 157 2.34 7.67 -13.27
N ALA A 158 2.36 6.56 -14.04
CA ALA A 158 2.33 5.19 -13.46
C ALA A 158 3.73 4.77 -12.96
N ASP A 159 4.24 5.54 -12.01
CA ASP A 159 5.57 5.42 -11.40
C ASP A 159 5.45 5.63 -9.88
N PRO A 160 6.31 5.05 -9.04
CA PRO A 160 6.25 5.19 -7.59
C PRO A 160 6.42 6.63 -7.11
N TRP A 161 5.48 7.11 -6.29
CA TRP A 161 5.63 8.31 -5.49
C TRP A 161 6.32 7.95 -4.16
N PRO A 162 7.25 8.76 -3.60
CA PRO A 162 7.70 10.09 -4.06
C PRO A 162 8.92 10.06 -5.00
N LEU A 163 9.41 8.89 -5.45
CA LEU A 163 10.56 8.79 -6.35
C LEU A 163 10.33 9.58 -7.65
N ASN A 164 9.13 9.48 -8.21
CA ASN A 164 8.61 10.43 -9.19
C ASN A 164 7.62 11.36 -8.48
N PRO A 165 7.89 12.68 -8.38
CA PRO A 165 6.97 13.61 -7.72
C PRO A 165 5.57 13.63 -8.33
N ASP A 166 5.43 13.35 -9.62
CA ASP A 166 4.15 13.26 -10.33
C ASP A 166 3.60 11.82 -10.37
N GLY A 167 4.29 10.88 -9.75
CA GLY A 167 3.89 9.47 -9.68
C GLY A 167 2.58 9.27 -8.93
N GLU A 168 1.75 8.33 -9.41
CA GLU A 168 0.44 8.01 -8.87
C GLU A 168 0.38 6.60 -8.25
N LEU A 169 1.53 5.88 -8.18
CA LEU A 169 1.64 4.60 -7.51
C LEU A 169 2.14 4.76 -6.09
N LEU A 170 1.37 4.28 -5.12
CA LEU A 170 1.70 4.29 -3.70
C LEU A 170 2.27 2.93 -3.29
N ILE A 171 3.52 2.89 -2.85
CA ILE A 171 4.23 1.64 -2.52
C ILE A 171 4.52 1.59 -1.03
N GLY A 172 4.07 0.52 -0.39
CA GLY A 172 4.28 0.25 1.02
C GLY A 172 5.00 -1.07 1.28
N LEU A 173 5.52 -1.21 2.48
CA LEU A 173 6.17 -2.41 2.99
C LEU A 173 5.46 -2.90 4.25
N LYS A 174 5.37 -4.23 4.45
CA LYS A 174 5.03 -4.84 5.73
C LYS A 174 6.31 -5.34 6.40
N ILE A 175 6.61 -4.79 7.56
CA ILE A 175 7.74 -5.19 8.41
C ILE A 175 7.16 -5.95 9.60
N GLU A 176 7.07 -7.26 9.46
CA GLU A 176 6.23 -8.09 10.31
C GLU A 176 6.89 -9.42 10.75
N ASN A 177 8.20 -9.53 10.56
CA ASN A 177 9.00 -10.60 11.14
C ASN A 177 10.37 -10.09 11.59
N GLN A 178 11.09 -10.89 12.37
CA GLN A 178 12.38 -10.49 12.96
C GLN A 178 13.41 -10.10 11.89
N ARG A 179 13.47 -10.82 10.77
CA ARG A 179 14.42 -10.53 9.68
C ARG A 179 14.09 -9.22 8.97
N ALA A 180 12.83 -8.96 8.68
CA ALA A 180 12.39 -7.68 8.15
C ALA A 180 12.67 -6.55 9.15
N LEU A 181 12.49 -6.80 10.45
CA LEU A 181 12.78 -5.85 11.51
C LEU A 181 14.27 -5.52 11.61
N GLU A 182 15.16 -6.50 11.47
CA GLU A 182 16.60 -6.28 11.44
C GLU A 182 17.01 -5.30 10.34
N ASN A 183 16.39 -5.39 9.17
CA ASN A 183 16.68 -4.58 7.98
C ASN A 183 15.72 -3.39 7.79
N ALA A 184 14.93 -3.02 8.82
CA ALA A 184 13.89 -2.01 8.70
C ALA A 184 14.40 -0.65 8.22
N TYR A 185 15.58 -0.22 8.65
CA TYR A 185 16.18 1.05 8.24
C TYR A 185 16.60 1.06 6.78
N GLU A 186 17.16 -0.03 6.31
CA GLU A 186 17.65 -0.19 4.94
C GLU A 186 16.49 -0.36 3.96
N THR A 187 15.48 -1.16 4.30
CA THR A 187 14.32 -1.40 3.43
C THR A 187 13.45 -0.16 3.29
N THR A 188 13.19 0.57 4.38
CA THR A 188 12.40 1.81 4.34
C THR A 188 13.11 2.95 3.61
N ALA A 189 14.45 2.94 3.55
CA ALA A 189 15.24 3.95 2.84
C ALA A 189 15.31 3.73 1.32
N VAL A 190 14.79 2.63 0.78
CA VAL A 190 14.80 2.36 -0.67
C VAL A 190 13.94 3.41 -1.41
N PRO A 191 14.51 4.12 -2.40
CA PRO A 191 13.77 5.14 -3.14
C PRO A 191 12.54 4.56 -3.85
N GLY A 192 11.39 5.21 -3.65
CA GLY A 192 10.10 4.77 -4.18
C GLY A 192 9.20 4.09 -3.17
N VAL A 193 9.69 3.78 -1.98
CA VAL A 193 8.87 3.42 -0.83
C VAL A 193 8.23 4.69 -0.27
N ALA A 194 6.93 4.65 -0.02
CA ALA A 194 6.16 5.78 0.51
C ALA A 194 5.72 5.58 1.96
N PHE A 195 5.54 4.34 2.39
CA PHE A 195 5.12 4.03 3.76
C PHE A 195 5.56 2.63 4.18
N ALA A 196 5.51 2.37 5.49
CA ALA A 196 5.62 1.01 6.00
C ALA A 196 4.57 0.75 7.09
N GLU A 197 4.10 -0.48 7.11
CA GLU A 197 3.24 -1.08 8.12
C GLU A 197 4.08 -2.01 8.99
N TRP A 198 3.76 -2.07 10.28
CA TRP A 198 4.19 -3.16 11.13
C TRP A 198 3.03 -4.12 11.35
N GLY A 199 3.25 -5.43 11.10
CA GLY A 199 2.23 -6.45 11.27
C GLY A 199 2.32 -7.08 12.67
N PRO A 200 1.51 -6.67 13.66
CA PRO A 200 1.67 -7.14 15.04
C PRO A 200 1.44 -8.64 15.21
N ALA A 201 0.54 -9.24 14.44
CA ALA A 201 0.24 -10.66 14.53
C ALA A 201 1.40 -11.52 14.03
N ASP A 202 1.89 -11.24 12.82
CA ASP A 202 3.01 -11.97 12.22
C ASP A 202 4.32 -11.68 12.94
N MET A 203 4.53 -10.45 13.42
CA MET A 203 5.65 -10.12 14.30
C MET A 203 5.64 -10.99 15.56
N SER A 204 4.49 -11.12 16.23
CA SER A 204 4.35 -11.98 17.41
C SER A 204 4.63 -13.45 17.10
N MET A 205 4.12 -13.94 15.95
CA MET A 205 4.40 -15.32 15.50
C MET A 205 5.89 -15.52 15.20
N SER A 206 6.57 -14.55 14.63
CA SER A 206 8.01 -14.61 14.36
C SER A 206 8.86 -14.65 15.64
N HIS A 207 8.33 -14.15 16.75
CA HIS A 207 8.91 -14.25 18.09
C HIS A 207 8.51 -15.54 18.83
N GLY A 208 7.78 -16.46 18.17
CA GLY A 208 7.37 -17.74 18.75
C GLY A 208 6.06 -17.69 19.53
N TYR A 209 5.31 -16.61 19.46
CA TYR A 209 3.98 -16.49 20.06
C TYR A 209 2.89 -16.95 19.09
N ARG A 210 1.70 -17.26 19.62
CA ARG A 210 0.60 -17.79 18.79
C ARG A 210 -0.16 -16.74 17.98
N GLY A 211 0.42 -15.56 17.71
CA GLY A 211 -0.19 -14.55 16.85
C GLY A 211 -1.50 -13.96 17.38
N SER A 212 -1.73 -13.98 18.71
CA SER A 212 -2.86 -13.29 19.31
C SER A 212 -2.57 -11.79 19.39
N LEU A 213 -3.56 -10.94 19.05
CA LEU A 213 -3.46 -9.50 19.27
C LEU A 213 -3.25 -9.15 20.76
N SER A 214 -3.61 -10.02 21.69
CA SER A 214 -3.31 -9.87 23.11
C SER A 214 -1.81 -9.98 23.47
N ASP A 215 -0.98 -10.51 22.56
CA ASP A 215 0.46 -10.61 22.76
C ASP A 215 1.22 -9.33 22.37
N ILE A 216 0.53 -8.34 21.83
CA ILE A 216 1.12 -7.04 21.39
C ILE A 216 1.73 -6.26 22.58
N GLU A 217 1.22 -6.43 23.79
CA GLU A 217 1.71 -5.74 25.00
C GLU A 217 3.05 -6.28 25.54
N ARG A 218 3.74 -7.15 24.81
CA ARG A 218 5.05 -7.66 25.19
C ARG A 218 6.15 -6.66 24.85
N PRO A 219 7.17 -6.51 25.71
CA PRO A 219 8.22 -5.51 25.51
C PRO A 219 8.94 -5.61 24.16
N GLU A 220 9.19 -6.83 23.67
CA GLU A 220 9.85 -7.07 22.38
C GLU A 220 8.95 -6.68 21.18
N ILE A 221 7.64 -6.84 21.31
CA ILE A 221 6.67 -6.46 20.28
C ILE A 221 6.50 -4.93 20.23
N GLU A 222 6.45 -4.29 21.41
CA GLU A 222 6.48 -2.84 21.52
C GLU A 222 7.79 -2.23 20.98
N ALA A 223 8.92 -2.89 21.25
CA ALA A 223 10.20 -2.48 20.68
C ALA A 223 10.22 -2.62 19.14
N ALA A 224 9.61 -3.68 18.60
CA ALA A 224 9.48 -3.88 17.15
C ALA A 224 8.66 -2.76 16.51
N ARG A 225 7.48 -2.44 17.05
CA ARG A 225 6.68 -1.29 16.60
C ARG A 225 7.49 0.00 16.59
N SER A 226 8.15 0.28 17.71
CA SER A 226 8.95 1.50 17.88
C SER A 226 10.08 1.59 16.85
N ARG A 227 10.74 0.46 16.54
CA ARG A 227 11.81 0.39 15.53
C ARG A 227 11.28 0.67 14.12
N VAL A 228 10.13 0.10 13.74
CA VAL A 228 9.52 0.35 12.40
C VAL A 228 9.10 1.81 12.29
N PHE A 229 8.48 2.36 13.34
CA PHE A 229 8.12 3.78 13.38
C PHE A 229 9.34 4.70 13.22
N ASP A 230 10.44 4.43 13.96
CA ASP A 230 11.69 5.19 13.85
C ASP A 230 12.33 5.05 12.45
N ALA A 231 12.27 3.86 11.85
CA ALA A 231 12.77 3.63 10.50
C ALA A 231 11.99 4.48 9.46
N CYS A 232 10.67 4.50 9.54
CA CYS A 232 9.84 5.36 8.69
C CYS A 232 10.20 6.84 8.87
N LYS A 233 10.34 7.29 10.10
CA LYS A 233 10.70 8.68 10.41
C LYS A 233 12.06 9.07 9.85
N ARG A 234 13.08 8.22 9.97
CA ARG A 234 14.43 8.45 9.43
C ARG A 234 14.45 8.46 7.91
N ALA A 235 13.66 7.59 7.28
CA ALA A 235 13.54 7.54 5.82
C ALA A 235 12.67 8.66 5.25
N GLY A 236 11.93 9.41 6.09
CA GLY A 236 11.00 10.45 5.64
C GLY A 236 9.77 9.89 4.94
N ILE A 237 9.37 8.67 5.28
CA ILE A 237 8.17 7.99 4.77
C ILE A 237 7.10 7.89 5.86
N PHE A 238 5.89 7.51 5.47
CA PHE A 238 4.76 7.43 6.40
C PHE A 238 4.70 6.07 7.12
N PHE A 239 4.21 6.11 8.35
CA PHE A 239 3.94 4.91 9.14
C PHE A 239 2.45 4.56 9.08
N LEU A 240 2.16 3.26 8.91
CA LEU A 240 0.82 2.69 8.93
C LEU A 240 0.67 1.81 10.16
N GLU A 241 -0.41 2.01 10.90
CA GLU A 241 -0.83 1.15 12.01
C GLU A 241 -2.35 1.15 12.21
N GLY A 242 -2.86 0.16 12.93
CA GLY A 242 -4.25 0.17 13.41
C GLY A 242 -4.47 1.26 14.46
N SER A 243 -5.71 1.74 14.59
CA SER A 243 -6.09 2.71 15.60
C SER A 243 -7.54 2.51 16.06
N SER A 244 -7.81 3.01 17.25
CA SER A 244 -9.15 3.12 17.85
C SER A 244 -9.48 4.59 18.11
N GLU A 245 -10.73 4.87 18.48
CA GLU A 245 -11.14 6.23 18.88
C GLU A 245 -10.38 6.74 20.10
N ASN A 246 -9.85 5.84 20.95
CA ASN A 246 -9.19 6.19 22.19
C ASN A 246 -7.72 6.63 22.00
N ASP A 247 -7.05 6.14 20.96
CA ASP A 247 -5.61 6.34 20.74
C ASP A 247 -5.27 7.12 19.45
N LEU A 248 -6.28 7.41 18.63
CA LEU A 248 -6.08 8.11 17.35
C LEU A 248 -5.40 9.47 17.52
N GLU A 249 -5.82 10.27 18.50
CA GLU A 249 -5.25 11.60 18.72
C GLU A 249 -3.76 11.53 19.08
N GLU A 250 -3.38 10.61 19.96
CA GLU A 250 -1.98 10.37 20.33
C GLU A 250 -1.15 9.91 19.12
N LYS A 251 -1.65 8.97 18.34
CA LYS A 251 -0.98 8.46 17.13
C LYS A 251 -0.80 9.55 16.07
N LEU A 252 -1.82 10.40 15.85
CA LEU A 252 -1.71 11.55 14.96
C LEU A 252 -0.64 12.55 15.44
N ARG A 253 -0.59 12.84 16.75
CA ARG A 253 0.43 13.72 17.34
C ARG A 253 1.84 13.14 17.25
N SER A 254 1.98 11.81 17.35
CA SER A 254 3.27 11.14 17.21
C SER A 254 3.80 11.14 15.77
N GLY A 255 2.93 11.36 14.77
CA GLY A 255 3.30 11.43 13.37
C GLY A 255 2.78 10.27 12.50
N THR A 256 1.98 9.34 13.03
CA THR A 256 1.31 8.33 12.20
C THR A 256 0.31 9.01 11.27
N ARG A 257 0.29 8.61 10.00
CA ARG A 257 -0.56 9.22 8.98
C ARG A 257 -1.44 8.23 8.22
N ILE A 258 -1.21 6.93 8.32
CA ILE A 258 -2.03 5.92 7.62
C ILE A 258 -2.64 4.98 8.65
N PHE A 259 -3.96 4.79 8.56
CA PHE A 259 -4.72 3.99 9.50
C PHE A 259 -5.68 3.03 8.80
N SER A 260 -5.71 1.78 9.26
CA SER A 260 -6.90 0.93 9.04
C SER A 260 -8.04 1.47 9.88
N GLY A 261 -9.27 1.45 9.37
CA GLY A 261 -10.31 2.01 10.19
C GLY A 261 -11.73 1.90 9.65
N THR A 262 -12.58 2.71 10.26
CA THR A 262 -14.00 2.87 9.94
C THR A 262 -14.27 4.30 9.51
N GLU A 263 -15.42 4.53 8.91
CA GLU A 263 -15.87 5.89 8.60
C GLU A 263 -15.90 6.80 9.84
N LYS A 264 -16.34 6.24 10.98
CA LYS A 264 -16.35 6.97 12.26
C LYS A 264 -14.96 7.42 12.69
N LEU A 265 -13.97 6.53 12.56
CA LEU A 265 -12.57 6.86 12.88
C LEU A 265 -12.02 7.95 11.96
N LYS A 266 -12.32 7.88 10.66
CA LYS A 266 -11.96 8.92 9.69
C LYS A 266 -12.59 10.27 10.06
N GLN A 267 -13.88 10.30 10.39
CA GLN A 267 -14.57 11.53 10.79
C GLN A 267 -13.95 12.15 12.06
N LEU A 268 -13.52 11.32 13.01
CA LEU A 268 -12.78 11.77 14.18
C LEU A 268 -11.41 12.36 13.77
N GLY A 269 -10.65 11.66 12.94
CA GLY A 269 -9.35 12.13 12.46
C GLY A 269 -9.43 13.47 11.73
N LEU A 270 -10.45 13.67 10.90
CA LEU A 270 -10.69 14.95 10.23
C LEU A 270 -10.97 16.10 11.21
N LYS A 271 -11.68 15.82 12.31
CA LYS A 271 -11.94 16.84 13.36
C LYS A 271 -10.68 17.20 14.15
N LEU A 272 -9.76 16.26 14.31
CA LEU A 272 -8.51 16.46 15.07
C LEU A 272 -7.44 17.20 14.27
N THR A 273 -7.56 17.22 12.92
CA THR A 273 -6.54 17.76 12.00
C THR A 273 -6.98 19.01 11.24
N ASN A 274 -8.20 19.48 11.44
CA ASN A 274 -8.74 20.78 10.97
C ASN A 274 -8.63 21.82 12.09
#